data_52a83753de60dfd4d1dc7cb575a40c70
#
_entry.id   52a83753de60dfd4d1dc7cb575a40c70
#
_cell.length_a   1.000
_cell.length_b   1.000
_cell.length_c   1.000
_cell.angle_alpha   90.00
_cell.angle_beta   90.00
_cell.angle_gamma   90.00
#
_symmetry.space_group_name_H-M   'P 1'
#
loop_
_entity.id
_entity.type
_entity.pdbx_description
1 polymer ?
#
loop_
_entity_poly.entity_id
_entity_poly.type
_entity_poly.pdbx_seq_one_letter_code
_entity_poly.pdbx_strand_id
1 'polypeptide(L)'
;MKNQSAFRLGLVGHPVSHSQSPQLFQRFFEDFGHTNARYELFDIPQIEQLQDFLAAQQLAEAPLIGFNVTVPHKVAIIPLLSSISLEAQAVGAVNTVLIKPEPTGIELHGYNTDVAGFDRSLKWLCEQTQQPCSNVVIIGNGGSAKSVKFVLEQQQIPYVVWHRNQCFSQQGMETNVSMHIEPNTLFVHTTPVGMWPNVEDCIDLSWIEIKGTHRLIDLVYNPSETQLMQHFLAAGAFAMNGKYMLEQQAIAAWTLFQSNLP
;
A
#
# COMPACT_ATOMS: atom_id res chain seq x y z
N MET A 1 33.27 -17.11 -2.19
CA MET A 1 31.88 -16.62 -2.10
C MET A 1 31.41 -16.97 -0.69
N LYS A 2 31.00 -16.00 0.14
CA LYS A 2 30.39 -16.31 1.44
C LYS A 2 29.08 -17.06 1.15
N ASN A 3 28.92 -18.24 1.72
CA ASN A 3 27.65 -18.96 1.70
C ASN A 3 26.64 -18.06 2.40
N GLN A 4 25.76 -17.39 1.66
CA GLN A 4 24.72 -16.56 2.28
C GLN A 4 23.66 -17.49 2.87
N SER A 5 23.31 -17.22 4.12
CA SER A 5 22.27 -17.98 4.82
C SER A 5 20.95 -17.91 4.05
N ALA A 6 20.24 -19.02 3.95
CA ALA A 6 18.92 -19.04 3.37
C ALA A 6 17.93 -18.33 4.31
N PHE A 7 17.03 -17.53 3.76
CA PHE A 7 15.93 -16.91 4.50
C PHE A 7 14.68 -16.76 3.62
N ARG A 8 13.56 -16.53 4.27
CA ARG A 8 12.28 -16.29 3.60
C ARG A 8 11.68 -14.95 4.03
N LEU A 9 11.04 -14.32 3.07
CA LEU A 9 10.10 -13.23 3.25
C LEU A 9 8.74 -13.64 2.69
N GLY A 10 7.70 -12.86 2.91
CA GLY A 10 6.42 -13.15 2.27
C GLY A 10 5.40 -12.04 2.36
N LEU A 11 4.21 -12.33 1.83
CA LEU A 11 3.04 -11.46 1.87
C LEU A 11 1.89 -12.19 2.57
N VAL A 12 1.38 -11.60 3.62
CA VAL A 12 0.18 -12.05 4.35
C VAL A 12 -1.03 -11.20 3.94
N GLY A 13 -2.12 -11.84 3.54
CA GLY A 13 -3.38 -11.18 3.16
C GLY A 13 -4.37 -12.16 2.56
N HIS A 14 -5.48 -11.65 2.01
CA HIS A 14 -6.46 -12.47 1.31
C HIS A 14 -7.33 -11.64 0.35
N PRO A 15 -7.48 -12.08 -0.93
CA PRO A 15 -6.65 -13.04 -1.63
C PRO A 15 -5.30 -12.43 -2.04
N VAL A 16 -4.22 -13.23 -2.13
CA VAL A 16 -2.87 -12.73 -2.44
C VAL A 16 -2.29 -13.29 -3.75
N SER A 17 -2.96 -14.24 -4.40
CA SER A 17 -2.46 -14.96 -5.59
C SER A 17 -2.08 -14.07 -6.77
N HIS A 18 -2.66 -12.87 -6.87
CA HIS A 18 -2.42 -11.90 -7.95
C HIS A 18 -1.30 -10.89 -7.65
N SER A 19 -0.64 -11.00 -6.48
CA SER A 19 0.38 -10.04 -6.05
C SER A 19 1.64 -10.11 -6.91
N GLN A 20 2.19 -8.95 -7.24
CA GLN A 20 3.46 -8.81 -7.96
C GLN A 20 4.68 -8.71 -6.99
N SER A 21 4.45 -8.78 -5.68
CA SER A 21 5.54 -8.71 -4.68
C SER A 21 6.60 -9.78 -4.88
N PRO A 22 6.28 -11.06 -5.18
CA PRO A 22 7.32 -12.07 -5.40
C PRO A 22 8.32 -11.69 -6.50
N GLN A 23 7.83 -11.15 -7.63
CA GLN A 23 8.69 -10.74 -8.74
C GLN A 23 9.58 -9.53 -8.37
N LEU A 24 9.05 -8.58 -7.57
CA LEU A 24 9.82 -7.43 -7.09
C LEU A 24 10.92 -7.86 -6.14
N PHE A 25 10.60 -8.69 -5.14
CA PHE A 25 11.59 -9.16 -4.17
C PHE A 25 12.61 -10.11 -4.77
N GLN A 26 12.22 -10.91 -5.77
CA GLN A 26 13.18 -11.73 -6.51
C GLN A 26 14.28 -10.87 -7.15
N ARG A 27 13.95 -9.71 -7.75
CA ARG A 27 14.94 -8.76 -8.28
C ARG A 27 15.85 -8.23 -7.18
N PHE A 28 15.31 -7.86 -6.02
CA PHE A 28 16.16 -7.42 -4.90
C PHE A 28 17.10 -8.54 -4.45
N PHE A 29 16.64 -9.79 -4.39
CA PHE A 29 17.51 -10.92 -4.04
C PHE A 29 18.64 -11.10 -5.06
N GLU A 30 18.37 -10.97 -6.33
CA GLU A 30 19.37 -11.02 -7.41
C GLU A 30 20.35 -9.85 -7.32
N ASP A 31 19.87 -8.62 -7.21
CA ASP A 31 20.68 -7.40 -7.16
C ASP A 31 21.62 -7.38 -5.95
N PHE A 32 21.20 -7.94 -4.81
CA PHE A 32 21.96 -7.99 -3.58
C PHE A 32 22.67 -9.36 -3.35
N GLY A 33 22.57 -10.29 -4.31
CA GLY A 33 23.27 -11.56 -4.30
C GLY A 33 22.69 -12.63 -3.37
N HIS A 34 21.44 -12.47 -2.88
CA HIS A 34 20.76 -13.42 -1.98
C HIS A 34 20.11 -14.59 -2.75
N THR A 35 20.91 -15.44 -3.40
CA THR A 35 20.44 -16.52 -4.28
C THR A 35 19.62 -17.61 -3.58
N ASN A 36 19.73 -17.72 -2.26
CA ASN A 36 19.00 -18.70 -1.43
C ASN A 36 17.77 -18.09 -0.73
N ALA A 37 17.44 -16.83 -1.02
CA ALA A 37 16.27 -16.18 -0.47
C ALA A 37 15.00 -16.48 -1.28
N ARG A 38 13.84 -16.47 -0.63
CA ARG A 38 12.53 -16.66 -1.26
C ARG A 38 11.52 -15.66 -0.73
N TYR A 39 10.60 -15.24 -1.60
CA TYR A 39 9.44 -14.46 -1.22
C TYR A 39 8.16 -15.27 -1.54
N GLU A 40 7.36 -15.54 -0.53
CA GLU A 40 6.22 -16.45 -0.60
C GLU A 40 4.89 -15.70 -0.38
N LEU A 41 3.80 -16.24 -0.92
CA LEU A 41 2.46 -15.72 -0.72
C LEU A 41 1.74 -16.56 0.33
N PHE A 42 1.29 -15.93 1.41
CA PHE A 42 0.57 -16.56 2.50
C PHE A 42 -0.88 -16.09 2.50
N ASP A 43 -1.74 -16.91 1.89
CA ASP A 43 -3.17 -16.63 1.79
C ASP A 43 -3.85 -16.97 3.11
N ILE A 44 -4.06 -15.95 3.95
CA ILE A 44 -4.64 -16.05 5.30
C ILE A 44 -5.95 -15.28 5.31
N PRO A 45 -7.12 -15.95 5.19
CA PRO A 45 -8.41 -15.28 5.18
C PRO A 45 -8.76 -14.55 6.47
N GLN A 46 -8.36 -15.10 7.62
CA GLN A 46 -8.68 -14.58 8.95
C GLN A 46 -7.40 -14.33 9.74
N ILE A 47 -7.27 -13.15 10.33
CA ILE A 47 -6.03 -12.72 11.01
C ILE A 47 -5.72 -13.59 12.24
N GLU A 48 -6.71 -14.19 12.85
CA GLU A 48 -6.60 -15.10 14.00
C GLU A 48 -5.75 -16.33 13.67
N GLN A 49 -5.68 -16.74 12.40
CA GLN A 49 -4.86 -17.86 11.93
C GLN A 49 -3.35 -17.53 11.90
N LEU A 50 -2.99 -16.24 12.03
CA LEU A 50 -1.60 -15.80 11.90
C LEU A 50 -0.69 -16.43 12.95
N GLN A 51 -1.12 -16.59 14.19
CA GLN A 51 -0.29 -17.15 15.25
C GLN A 51 0.06 -18.63 14.98
N ASP A 52 -0.93 -19.43 14.61
CA ASP A 52 -0.72 -20.85 14.26
C ASP A 52 0.16 -20.98 13.00
N PHE A 53 -0.08 -20.12 12.03
CA PHE A 53 0.75 -20.03 10.84
C PHE A 53 2.22 -19.75 11.20
N LEU A 54 2.50 -18.72 12.01
CA LEU A 54 3.86 -18.37 12.41
C LEU A 54 4.54 -19.48 13.23
N ALA A 55 3.80 -20.18 14.10
CA ALA A 55 4.32 -21.32 14.83
C ALA A 55 4.77 -22.45 13.86
N ALA A 56 3.99 -22.73 12.84
CA ALA A 56 4.35 -23.70 11.81
C ALA A 56 5.60 -23.27 10.99
N GLN A 57 5.77 -21.96 10.75
CA GLN A 57 6.93 -21.45 10.00
C GLN A 57 8.27 -21.59 10.76
N GLN A 58 8.25 -21.68 12.09
CA GLN A 58 9.47 -21.90 12.89
C GLN A 58 10.10 -23.29 12.66
N LEU A 59 9.35 -24.24 12.11
CA LEU A 59 9.82 -25.60 11.81
C LEU A 59 10.50 -25.72 10.44
N ALA A 60 10.51 -24.66 9.64
CA ALA A 60 11.06 -24.68 8.30
C ALA A 60 12.60 -24.56 8.30
N GLU A 61 13.27 -25.17 7.32
CA GLU A 61 14.73 -25.13 7.18
C GLU A 61 15.29 -23.71 7.06
N ALA A 62 14.61 -22.83 6.29
CA ALA A 62 14.97 -21.44 6.16
C ALA A 62 14.05 -20.56 7.03
N PRO A 63 14.60 -19.67 7.88
CA PRO A 63 13.79 -18.84 8.75
C PRO A 63 12.94 -17.84 7.94
N LEU A 64 11.70 -17.62 8.37
CA LEU A 64 10.88 -16.48 7.94
C LEU A 64 11.32 -15.28 8.79
N ILE A 65 12.02 -14.30 8.19
CA ILE A 65 12.57 -13.15 8.91
C ILE A 65 11.66 -11.93 8.92
N GLY A 66 10.58 -11.94 8.11
CA GLY A 66 9.60 -10.89 8.04
C GLY A 66 8.60 -11.10 6.92
N PHE A 67 7.58 -10.28 6.90
CA PHE A 67 6.55 -10.33 5.86
C PHE A 67 5.87 -8.98 5.66
N ASN A 68 5.38 -8.74 4.44
CA ASN A 68 4.45 -7.66 4.18
C ASN A 68 3.01 -8.08 4.52
N VAL A 69 2.17 -7.10 4.79
CA VAL A 69 0.76 -7.27 5.11
C VAL A 69 -0.09 -6.48 4.14
N THR A 70 -1.09 -7.13 3.57
CA THR A 70 -2.05 -6.49 2.67
C THR A 70 -3.49 -6.64 3.16
N VAL A 71 -4.44 -6.26 2.34
CA VAL A 71 -5.88 -6.37 2.60
C VAL A 71 -6.22 -7.83 2.97
N PRO A 72 -7.08 -8.05 3.97
CA PRO A 72 -7.79 -7.06 4.79
C PRO A 72 -7.05 -6.72 6.11
N HIS A 73 -5.81 -7.15 6.31
CA HIS A 73 -5.17 -7.32 7.61
C HIS A 73 -4.36 -6.12 8.12
N LYS A 74 -4.11 -5.07 7.32
CA LYS A 74 -3.23 -3.94 7.70
C LYS A 74 -3.57 -3.25 9.03
N VAL A 75 -4.83 -3.29 9.44
CA VAL A 75 -5.31 -2.75 10.73
C VAL A 75 -5.47 -3.87 11.77
N ALA A 76 -6.05 -4.99 11.36
CA ALA A 76 -6.35 -6.11 12.25
C ALA A 76 -5.11 -6.78 12.85
N ILE A 77 -3.94 -6.66 12.20
CA ILE A 77 -2.69 -7.23 12.71
C ILE A 77 -2.12 -6.48 13.91
N ILE A 78 -2.45 -5.19 14.10
CA ILE A 78 -1.82 -4.33 15.12
C ILE A 78 -1.86 -4.94 16.53
N PRO A 79 -2.98 -5.50 17.02
CA PRO A 79 -3.04 -6.11 18.35
C PRO A 79 -2.16 -7.36 18.54
N LEU A 80 -1.66 -7.96 17.45
CA LEU A 80 -0.82 -9.15 17.46
C LEU A 80 0.67 -8.82 17.47
N LEU A 81 1.04 -7.53 17.36
CA LEU A 81 2.43 -7.09 17.26
C LEU A 81 3.01 -6.76 18.64
N SER A 82 4.28 -7.11 18.85
CA SER A 82 5.04 -6.77 20.06
C SER A 82 5.33 -5.27 20.14
N SER A 83 5.57 -4.64 19.00
CA SER A 83 5.73 -3.19 18.88
C SER A 83 5.37 -2.69 17.47
N ILE A 84 5.11 -1.40 17.35
CA ILE A 84 4.92 -0.71 16.06
C ILE A 84 5.73 0.58 16.03
N SER A 85 6.22 0.96 14.86
CA SER A 85 6.92 2.22 14.67
C SER A 85 6.01 3.42 14.95
N LEU A 86 6.57 4.56 15.34
CA LEU A 86 5.80 5.80 15.58
C LEU A 86 4.98 6.21 14.35
N GLU A 87 5.55 6.03 13.16
CA GLU A 87 4.86 6.30 11.90
C GLU A 87 3.65 5.36 11.70
N ALA A 88 3.85 4.03 11.86
CA ALA A 88 2.76 3.06 11.74
C ALA A 88 1.67 3.27 12.81
N GLN A 89 2.05 3.73 14.01
CA GLN A 89 1.12 4.11 15.07
C GLN A 89 0.28 5.34 14.67
N ALA A 90 0.91 6.37 14.14
CA ALA A 90 0.23 7.58 13.69
C ALA A 90 -0.72 7.29 12.51
N VAL A 91 -0.28 6.45 11.56
CA VAL A 91 -1.12 5.98 10.44
C VAL A 91 -2.27 5.09 10.91
N GLY A 92 -2.07 4.32 11.97
CA GLY A 92 -3.02 3.29 12.43
C GLY A 92 -3.19 2.14 11.45
N ALA A 93 -2.10 1.77 10.74
CA ALA A 93 -2.03 0.61 9.84
C ALA A 93 -0.58 0.13 9.71
N VAL A 94 -0.40 -1.19 9.54
CA VAL A 94 0.89 -1.86 9.34
C VAL A 94 0.85 -2.63 8.02
N ASN A 95 1.88 -2.47 7.19
CA ASN A 95 2.04 -3.24 5.95
C ASN A 95 3.36 -4.01 5.87
N THR A 96 4.23 -3.90 6.88
CA THR A 96 5.53 -4.59 6.93
C THR A 96 5.81 -5.00 8.36
N VAL A 97 6.22 -6.26 8.56
CA VAL A 97 6.52 -6.85 9.88
C VAL A 97 7.89 -7.50 9.84
N LEU A 98 8.76 -7.15 10.77
CA LEU A 98 9.99 -7.88 11.07
C LEU A 98 9.71 -8.93 12.13
N ILE A 99 10.25 -10.13 11.94
CA ILE A 99 10.22 -11.21 12.93
C ILE A 99 11.60 -11.27 13.59
N LYS A 100 11.65 -11.00 14.89
CA LYS A 100 12.87 -11.12 15.66
C LYS A 100 12.83 -12.36 16.55
N PRO A 101 13.83 -13.22 16.48
CA PRO A 101 13.93 -14.37 17.37
C PRO A 101 14.23 -13.90 18.80
N GLU A 102 13.53 -14.50 19.77
CA GLU A 102 13.72 -14.30 21.20
C GLU A 102 13.91 -15.67 21.89
N PRO A 103 14.52 -15.72 23.08
CA PRO A 103 14.75 -16.99 23.79
C PRO A 103 13.48 -17.80 24.04
N THR A 104 12.34 -17.15 24.15
CA THR A 104 11.02 -17.80 24.45
C THR A 104 10.07 -17.80 23.26
N GLY A 105 10.52 -17.40 22.05
CA GLY A 105 9.64 -17.36 20.87
C GLY A 105 10.08 -16.34 19.83
N ILE A 106 9.16 -15.53 19.36
CA ILE A 106 9.39 -14.48 18.37
C ILE A 106 8.73 -13.18 18.79
N GLU A 107 9.34 -12.05 18.47
CA GLU A 107 8.72 -10.73 18.52
C GLU A 107 8.37 -10.25 17.11
N LEU A 108 7.22 -9.59 17.00
CA LEU A 108 6.71 -9.01 15.75
C LEU A 108 6.77 -7.49 15.82
N HIS A 109 7.58 -6.87 14.96
CA HIS A 109 7.74 -5.42 14.92
C HIS A 109 7.12 -4.85 13.64
N GLY A 110 6.08 -4.00 13.80
CA GLY A 110 5.28 -3.48 12.70
C GLY A 110 5.72 -2.11 12.20
N TYR A 111 5.67 -1.94 10.87
CA TYR A 111 6.04 -0.71 10.15
C TYR A 111 4.99 -0.39 9.07
N ASN A 112 5.03 0.84 8.55
CA ASN A 112 4.21 1.23 7.41
C ASN A 112 5.08 1.81 6.30
N THR A 113 5.31 1.05 5.24
CA THR A 113 6.08 1.48 4.07
C THR A 113 5.20 2.06 2.95
N ASP A 114 3.86 1.98 3.06
CA ASP A 114 2.94 2.64 2.14
C ASP A 114 3.10 4.17 2.19
N VAL A 115 3.46 4.71 3.36
CA VAL A 115 3.77 6.15 3.54
C VAL A 115 4.88 6.56 2.58
N ALA A 116 6.02 5.88 2.64
CA ALA A 116 7.14 6.15 1.74
C ALA A 116 6.76 5.93 0.26
N GLY A 117 5.97 4.89 -0.01
CA GLY A 117 5.48 4.59 -1.36
C GLY A 117 4.62 5.71 -1.93
N PHE A 118 3.65 6.19 -1.16
CA PHE A 118 2.75 7.25 -1.61
C PHE A 118 3.43 8.62 -1.67
N ASP A 119 4.26 8.97 -0.69
CA ASP A 119 5.01 10.23 -0.69
C ASP A 119 5.86 10.38 -1.97
N ARG A 120 6.58 9.31 -2.35
CA ARG A 120 7.36 9.29 -3.59
C ARG A 120 6.48 9.34 -4.84
N SER A 121 5.32 8.69 -4.83
CA SER A 121 4.36 8.72 -5.95
C SER A 121 3.79 10.12 -6.15
N LEU A 122 3.47 10.81 -5.06
CA LEU A 122 2.97 12.17 -5.11
C LEU A 122 4.02 13.15 -5.65
N LYS A 123 5.26 13.04 -5.18
CA LYS A 123 6.40 13.83 -5.69
C LYS A 123 6.63 13.58 -7.17
N TRP A 124 6.68 12.33 -7.57
CA TRP A 124 6.84 11.95 -8.97
C TRP A 124 5.72 12.51 -9.86
N LEU A 125 4.45 12.42 -9.44
CA LEU A 125 3.32 13.01 -10.16
C LEU A 125 3.50 14.52 -10.34
N CYS A 126 3.87 15.25 -9.26
CA CYS A 126 4.08 16.69 -9.32
C CYS A 126 5.21 17.07 -10.28
N GLU A 127 6.29 16.29 -10.32
CA GLU A 127 7.39 16.46 -11.26
C GLU A 127 6.97 16.22 -12.71
N GLN A 128 6.23 15.12 -12.98
CA GLN A 128 5.77 14.80 -14.34
C GLN A 128 4.78 15.82 -14.88
N THR A 129 3.90 16.33 -14.04
CA THR A 129 2.88 17.31 -14.44
C THR A 129 3.37 18.76 -14.30
N GLN A 130 4.52 18.98 -13.66
CA GLN A 130 5.05 20.31 -13.31
C GLN A 130 4.03 21.18 -12.54
N GLN A 131 3.19 20.52 -11.75
CA GLN A 131 2.12 21.16 -10.98
C GLN A 131 2.19 20.70 -9.52
N PRO A 132 2.18 21.64 -8.56
CA PRO A 132 2.10 21.30 -7.16
C PRO A 132 0.74 20.62 -6.85
N CYS A 133 0.71 19.82 -5.80
CA CYS A 133 -0.52 19.27 -5.28
C CYS A 133 -1.09 20.25 -4.23
N SER A 134 -2.24 20.85 -4.51
CA SER A 134 -2.87 21.86 -3.64
C SER A 134 -4.21 21.41 -3.04
N ASN A 135 -4.85 20.41 -3.64
CA ASN A 135 -6.15 19.90 -3.20
C ASN A 135 -6.34 18.44 -3.64
N VAL A 136 -6.86 17.61 -2.75
CA VAL A 136 -6.99 16.15 -2.99
C VAL A 136 -8.39 15.66 -2.65
N VAL A 137 -8.93 14.80 -3.52
CA VAL A 137 -10.09 13.96 -3.23
C VAL A 137 -9.60 12.52 -3.08
N ILE A 138 -9.68 11.97 -1.89
CA ILE A 138 -9.38 10.57 -1.61
C ILE A 138 -10.64 9.75 -1.83
N ILE A 139 -10.58 8.74 -2.70
CA ILE A 139 -11.68 7.82 -2.96
C ILE A 139 -11.41 6.53 -2.18
N GLY A 140 -12.19 6.30 -1.14
CA GLY A 140 -12.02 5.18 -0.22
C GLY A 140 -11.54 5.59 1.17
N ASN A 141 -11.69 4.68 2.16
CA ASN A 141 -11.33 4.94 3.57
C ASN A 141 -10.70 3.71 4.24
N GLY A 142 -10.02 2.85 3.48
CA GLY A 142 -9.34 1.64 3.96
C GLY A 142 -7.93 1.88 4.49
N GLY A 143 -7.17 0.80 4.65
CA GLY A 143 -5.79 0.86 5.16
C GLY A 143 -4.86 1.72 4.31
N SER A 144 -4.93 1.65 2.97
CA SER A 144 -4.11 2.48 2.09
C SER A 144 -4.51 3.97 2.15
N ALA A 145 -5.81 4.27 2.31
CA ALA A 145 -6.28 5.66 2.51
C ALA A 145 -5.68 6.30 3.77
N LYS A 146 -5.42 5.53 4.83
CA LYS A 146 -4.77 6.03 6.05
C LYS A 146 -3.35 6.54 5.78
N SER A 147 -2.56 5.80 5.00
CA SER A 147 -1.20 6.21 4.61
C SER A 147 -1.23 7.45 3.70
N VAL A 148 -2.21 7.53 2.78
CA VAL A 148 -2.44 8.71 1.93
C VAL A 148 -2.75 9.93 2.78
N LYS A 149 -3.71 9.84 3.70
CA LYS A 149 -4.07 10.92 4.62
C LYS A 149 -2.87 11.40 5.42
N PHE A 150 -2.11 10.48 6.00
CA PHE A 150 -0.93 10.80 6.79
C PHE A 150 0.09 11.62 5.98
N VAL A 151 0.39 11.22 4.75
CA VAL A 151 1.32 11.97 3.87
C VAL A 151 0.79 13.37 3.57
N LEU A 152 -0.50 13.49 3.23
CA LEU A 152 -1.11 14.78 2.93
C LEU A 152 -1.11 15.72 4.15
N GLU A 153 -1.36 15.19 5.34
CA GLU A 153 -1.29 15.93 6.60
C GLU A 153 0.14 16.41 6.90
N GLN A 154 1.15 15.57 6.73
CA GLN A 154 2.55 15.93 6.89
C GLN A 154 2.97 17.04 5.90
N GLN A 155 2.44 17.04 4.70
CA GLN A 155 2.71 18.05 3.68
C GLN A 155 1.75 19.25 3.73
N GLN A 156 0.82 19.28 4.69
CA GLN A 156 -0.19 20.32 4.85
C GLN A 156 -1.07 20.53 3.60
N ILE A 157 -1.32 19.44 2.85
CA ILE A 157 -2.17 19.45 1.67
C ILE A 157 -3.62 19.17 2.10
N PRO A 158 -4.56 20.07 1.81
CA PRO A 158 -5.97 19.88 2.14
C PRO A 158 -6.58 18.74 1.32
N TYR A 159 -7.43 17.94 1.95
CA TYR A 159 -8.14 16.86 1.30
C TYR A 159 -9.56 16.67 1.83
N VAL A 160 -10.37 15.99 1.02
CA VAL A 160 -11.65 15.40 1.43
C VAL A 160 -11.65 13.91 1.11
N VAL A 161 -12.49 13.16 1.81
CA VAL A 161 -12.62 11.72 1.63
C VAL A 161 -14.01 11.39 1.10
N TRP A 162 -14.07 10.80 -0.08
CA TRP A 162 -15.30 10.29 -0.66
C TRP A 162 -15.37 8.75 -0.50
N HIS A 163 -16.38 8.25 0.19
CA HIS A 163 -16.65 6.82 0.29
C HIS A 163 -18.13 6.55 0.56
N ARG A 164 -18.64 5.42 0.06
CA ARG A 164 -20.04 5.01 0.21
C ARG A 164 -21.02 6.12 -0.19
N ASN A 165 -20.72 6.80 -1.30
CA ASN A 165 -21.51 7.91 -1.85
C ASN A 165 -21.65 9.14 -0.94
N GLN A 166 -20.75 9.30 0.00
CA GLN A 166 -20.67 10.45 0.90
C GLN A 166 -19.27 11.07 0.88
N CYS A 167 -19.18 12.36 1.11
CA CYS A 167 -17.92 13.08 1.22
C CYS A 167 -17.71 13.60 2.64
N PHE A 168 -16.49 13.46 3.14
CA PHE A 168 -16.10 13.88 4.48
C PHE A 168 -14.90 14.83 4.42
N SER A 169 -14.94 15.92 5.18
CA SER A 169 -13.80 16.82 5.39
C SER A 169 -12.65 16.10 6.13
N GLN A 170 -11.51 16.75 6.18
CA GLN A 170 -10.35 16.30 6.98
C GLN A 170 -10.72 16.04 8.46
N GLN A 171 -11.65 16.81 9.00
CA GLN A 171 -12.16 16.68 10.38
C GLN A 171 -13.24 15.60 10.52
N GLY A 172 -13.58 14.89 9.46
CA GLY A 172 -14.57 13.81 9.48
C GLY A 172 -16.03 14.27 9.40
N MET A 173 -16.29 15.57 9.18
CA MET A 173 -17.64 16.08 8.98
C MET A 173 -18.11 15.83 7.55
N GLU A 174 -19.38 15.44 7.38
CA GLU A 174 -19.98 15.33 6.06
C GLU A 174 -19.99 16.67 5.32
N THR A 175 -19.64 16.65 4.05
CA THR A 175 -19.56 17.83 3.18
C THR A 175 -19.95 17.48 1.76
N ASN A 176 -20.16 18.50 0.92
CA ASN A 176 -20.43 18.29 -0.50
C ASN A 176 -19.12 18.21 -1.28
N VAL A 177 -18.85 17.08 -1.91
CA VAL A 177 -17.62 16.86 -2.67
C VAL A 177 -17.41 17.87 -3.81
N SER A 178 -18.48 18.29 -4.48
CA SER A 178 -18.39 19.26 -5.59
C SER A 178 -17.82 20.62 -5.15
N MET A 179 -17.95 20.99 -3.88
CA MET A 179 -17.36 22.22 -3.33
C MET A 179 -15.83 22.14 -3.17
N HIS A 180 -15.26 20.95 -3.28
CA HIS A 180 -13.83 20.70 -3.12
C HIS A 180 -13.14 20.30 -4.43
N ILE A 181 -13.90 20.26 -5.55
CA ILE A 181 -13.34 19.95 -6.87
C ILE A 181 -12.98 21.26 -7.56
N GLU A 182 -11.70 21.53 -7.61
CA GLU A 182 -11.11 22.72 -8.25
C GLU A 182 -10.34 22.32 -9.52
N PRO A 183 -10.02 23.26 -10.41
CA PRO A 183 -9.01 23.01 -11.43
C PRO A 183 -7.72 22.45 -10.78
N ASN A 184 -7.12 21.44 -11.37
CA ASN A 184 -5.93 20.74 -10.86
C ASN A 184 -6.14 19.87 -9.60
N THR A 185 -7.37 19.59 -9.18
CA THR A 185 -7.63 18.61 -8.11
C THR A 185 -6.97 17.27 -8.45
N LEU A 186 -6.25 16.71 -7.48
CA LEU A 186 -5.75 15.34 -7.52
C LEU A 186 -6.78 14.38 -6.92
N PHE A 187 -7.15 13.35 -7.66
CA PHE A 187 -7.93 12.24 -7.17
C PHE A 187 -6.99 11.08 -6.81
N VAL A 188 -7.19 10.49 -5.63
CA VAL A 188 -6.43 9.32 -5.18
C VAL A 188 -7.39 8.18 -4.91
N HIS A 189 -7.42 7.18 -5.80
CA HIS A 189 -8.26 6.01 -5.66
C HIS A 189 -7.56 4.96 -4.80
N THR A 190 -8.18 4.62 -3.67
CA THR A 190 -7.61 3.73 -2.64
C THR A 190 -8.46 2.48 -2.38
N THR A 191 -9.49 2.24 -3.22
CA THR A 191 -10.36 1.06 -3.13
C THR A 191 -9.87 -0.06 -4.05
N PRO A 192 -10.32 -1.31 -3.85
CA PRO A 192 -10.03 -2.40 -4.79
C PRO A 192 -10.98 -2.45 -6.00
N VAL A 193 -11.87 -1.48 -6.20
CA VAL A 193 -12.81 -1.46 -7.34
C VAL A 193 -12.02 -1.34 -8.64
N GLY A 194 -12.35 -2.17 -9.63
CA GLY A 194 -11.62 -2.25 -10.90
C GLY A 194 -10.30 -3.04 -10.85
N MET A 195 -9.95 -3.62 -9.69
CA MET A 195 -8.83 -4.55 -9.56
C MET A 195 -9.21 -5.95 -10.04
N TRP A 196 -8.26 -6.68 -10.63
CA TRP A 196 -8.45 -8.07 -10.96
C TRP A 196 -8.98 -8.90 -9.75
N PRO A 197 -9.96 -9.82 -9.91
CA PRO A 197 -10.54 -10.27 -11.18
C PRO A 197 -11.67 -9.38 -11.73
N ASN A 198 -12.18 -8.42 -10.99
CA ASN A 198 -13.35 -7.61 -11.34
C ASN A 198 -12.92 -6.32 -12.09
N VAL A 199 -12.22 -6.50 -13.20
CA VAL A 199 -11.58 -5.39 -13.96
C VAL A 199 -12.58 -4.46 -14.64
N GLU A 200 -13.82 -4.92 -14.85
CA GLU A 200 -14.89 -4.13 -15.45
C GLU A 200 -15.61 -3.22 -14.44
N ASP A 201 -15.35 -3.42 -13.14
CA ASP A 201 -15.96 -2.60 -12.10
C ASP A 201 -15.35 -1.18 -12.14
N CYS A 202 -16.22 -0.18 -11.93
CA CYS A 202 -15.81 1.21 -11.76
C CYS A 202 -16.60 1.83 -10.61
N ILE A 203 -16.01 2.81 -9.96
CA ILE A 203 -16.74 3.63 -9.00
C ILE A 203 -17.81 4.46 -9.73
N ASP A 204 -18.90 4.78 -9.03
CA ASP A 204 -19.87 5.74 -9.56
C ASP A 204 -19.23 7.13 -9.72
N LEU A 205 -19.25 7.66 -10.94
CA LEU A 205 -18.69 8.95 -11.32
C LEU A 205 -19.74 10.06 -11.47
N SER A 206 -21.01 9.77 -11.14
CA SER A 206 -22.13 10.72 -11.31
C SER A 206 -21.97 12.01 -10.49
N TRP A 207 -21.11 12.01 -9.48
CA TRP A 207 -20.83 13.14 -8.60
C TRP A 207 -19.70 14.06 -9.08
N ILE A 208 -19.04 13.73 -10.20
CA ILE A 208 -17.92 14.50 -10.74
C ILE A 208 -18.03 14.70 -12.25
N GLU A 209 -17.69 15.91 -12.70
CA GLU A 209 -17.33 16.20 -14.09
C GLU A 209 -15.79 16.18 -14.19
N ILE A 210 -15.24 15.13 -14.81
CA ILE A 210 -13.78 15.00 -15.00
C ILE A 210 -13.33 16.01 -16.06
N LYS A 211 -12.24 16.76 -15.74
CA LYS A 211 -11.66 17.78 -16.64
C LYS A 211 -10.20 17.43 -16.94
N GLY A 212 -9.71 17.88 -18.10
CA GLY A 212 -8.32 17.67 -18.51
C GLY A 212 -7.26 18.27 -17.59
N THR A 213 -7.66 19.16 -16.68
CA THR A 213 -6.79 19.72 -15.65
C THR A 213 -6.71 18.87 -14.38
N HIS A 214 -7.60 17.90 -14.19
CA HIS A 214 -7.56 16.98 -13.06
C HIS A 214 -6.42 15.97 -13.20
N ARG A 215 -6.06 15.32 -12.10
CA ARG A 215 -5.04 14.28 -12.05
C ARG A 215 -5.56 13.10 -11.26
N LEU A 216 -5.10 11.89 -11.58
CA LEU A 216 -5.46 10.66 -10.88
C LEU A 216 -4.20 9.88 -10.49
N ILE A 217 -4.13 9.46 -9.23
CA ILE A 217 -3.35 8.31 -8.79
C ILE A 217 -4.33 7.20 -8.44
N ASP A 218 -4.36 6.17 -9.26
CA ASP A 218 -5.13 4.96 -8.95
C ASP A 218 -4.20 3.94 -8.28
N LEU A 219 -4.44 3.59 -7.01
CA LEU A 219 -3.58 2.64 -6.31
C LEU A 219 -3.73 1.20 -6.81
N VAL A 220 -4.71 0.92 -7.66
CA VAL A 220 -4.79 -0.34 -8.40
C VAL A 220 -3.66 -0.38 -9.44
N TYR A 221 -2.96 -1.52 -9.53
CA TYR A 221 -1.88 -1.76 -10.49
C TYR A 221 -2.12 -2.97 -11.40
N ASN A 222 -3.14 -3.73 -11.14
CA ASN A 222 -3.59 -4.85 -11.96
C ASN A 222 -5.13 -4.83 -12.10
N PRO A 223 -5.65 -4.46 -13.28
CA PRO A 223 -4.97 -4.21 -14.56
C PRO A 223 -4.08 -2.96 -14.53
N SER A 224 -3.23 -2.81 -15.55
CA SER A 224 -2.36 -1.63 -15.69
C SER A 224 -3.13 -0.34 -15.97
N GLU A 225 -4.34 -0.45 -16.48
CA GLU A 225 -5.27 0.64 -16.77
C GLU A 225 -6.67 0.20 -16.35
N THR A 226 -7.24 0.84 -15.33
CA THR A 226 -8.59 0.57 -14.84
C THR A 226 -9.63 1.36 -15.63
N GLN A 227 -10.92 1.00 -15.54
CA GLN A 227 -12.01 1.78 -16.10
C GLN A 227 -12.00 3.23 -15.58
N LEU A 228 -11.68 3.43 -14.29
CA LEU A 228 -11.53 4.77 -13.72
C LEU A 228 -10.43 5.57 -14.43
N MET A 229 -9.25 4.98 -14.65
CA MET A 229 -8.16 5.64 -15.39
C MET A 229 -8.59 6.01 -16.80
N GLN A 230 -9.32 5.14 -17.52
CA GLN A 230 -9.81 5.40 -18.87
C GLN A 230 -10.72 6.63 -18.92
N HIS A 231 -11.60 6.80 -17.93
CA HIS A 231 -12.45 8.00 -17.84
C HIS A 231 -11.63 9.28 -17.69
N PHE A 232 -10.58 9.26 -16.85
CA PHE A 232 -9.71 10.42 -16.67
C PHE A 232 -8.89 10.71 -17.95
N LEU A 233 -8.30 9.69 -18.54
CA LEU A 233 -7.52 9.83 -19.79
C LEU A 233 -8.39 10.32 -20.95
N ALA A 234 -9.62 9.84 -21.08
CA ALA A 234 -10.56 10.28 -22.11
C ALA A 234 -10.94 11.77 -21.97
N ALA A 235 -10.95 12.31 -20.75
CA ALA A 235 -11.15 13.74 -20.49
C ALA A 235 -9.87 14.57 -20.70
N GLY A 236 -8.75 13.96 -21.10
CA GLY A 236 -7.45 14.63 -21.26
C GLY A 236 -6.69 14.85 -19.95
N ALA A 237 -7.13 14.24 -18.86
CA ALA A 237 -6.49 14.32 -17.55
C ALA A 237 -5.24 13.42 -17.48
N PHE A 238 -4.32 13.74 -16.57
CA PHE A 238 -3.19 12.86 -16.27
C PHE A 238 -3.64 11.75 -15.31
N ALA A 239 -3.32 10.49 -15.62
CA ALA A 239 -3.60 9.36 -14.75
C ALA A 239 -2.38 8.44 -14.64
N MET A 240 -2.09 7.97 -13.44
CA MET A 240 -1.09 6.93 -13.17
C MET A 240 -1.67 5.84 -12.30
N ASN A 241 -1.20 4.61 -12.52
CA ASN A 241 -1.59 3.46 -11.70
C ASN A 241 -0.68 3.29 -10.46
N GLY A 242 -1.02 2.33 -9.60
CA GLY A 242 -0.35 2.04 -8.33
C GLY A 242 1.01 1.37 -8.44
N LYS A 243 1.51 1.06 -9.64
CA LYS A 243 2.77 0.31 -9.82
C LYS A 243 3.98 1.03 -9.23
N TYR A 244 4.08 2.34 -9.44
CA TYR A 244 5.18 3.12 -8.89
C TYR A 244 5.15 3.11 -7.35
N MET A 245 3.97 3.29 -6.75
CA MET A 245 3.80 3.18 -5.29
C MET A 245 4.18 1.78 -4.79
N LEU A 246 3.75 0.73 -5.49
CA LEU A 246 4.10 -0.67 -5.16
C LEU A 246 5.61 -0.89 -5.15
N GLU A 247 6.33 -0.37 -6.13
CA GLU A 247 7.79 -0.47 -6.22
C GLU A 247 8.47 0.31 -5.08
N GLN A 248 8.03 1.54 -4.82
CA GLN A 248 8.65 2.39 -3.80
C GLN A 248 8.42 1.89 -2.37
N GLN A 249 7.24 1.38 -2.05
CA GLN A 249 6.98 0.75 -0.75
C GLN A 249 7.76 -0.56 -0.58
N ALA A 250 7.96 -1.33 -1.67
CA ALA A 250 8.75 -2.55 -1.62
C ALA A 250 10.24 -2.26 -1.38
N ILE A 251 10.79 -1.19 -1.97
CA ILE A 251 12.16 -0.71 -1.68
C ILE A 251 12.29 -0.34 -0.20
N ALA A 252 11.32 0.39 0.35
CA ALA A 252 11.33 0.76 1.77
C ALA A 252 11.22 -0.49 2.68
N ALA A 253 10.36 -1.44 2.34
CA ALA A 253 10.24 -2.71 3.05
C ALA A 253 11.54 -3.53 2.98
N TRP A 254 12.18 -3.60 1.80
CA TRP A 254 13.47 -4.27 1.63
C TRP A 254 14.55 -3.66 2.53
N THR A 255 14.62 -2.33 2.63
CA THR A 255 15.56 -1.64 3.53
C THR A 255 15.36 -2.08 4.99
N LEU A 256 14.10 -2.24 5.43
CA LEU A 256 13.79 -2.75 6.76
C LEU A 256 14.22 -4.22 6.91
N PHE A 257 13.89 -5.09 5.95
CA PHE A 257 14.25 -6.50 5.99
C PHE A 257 15.77 -6.71 6.01
N GLN A 258 16.54 -5.88 5.30
CA GLN A 258 18.01 -5.94 5.31
C GLN A 258 18.60 -5.74 6.72
N SER A 259 17.93 -4.99 7.59
CA SER A 259 18.40 -4.82 8.99
C SER A 259 18.20 -6.07 9.86
N ASN A 260 17.47 -7.07 9.35
CA ASN A 260 17.10 -8.32 10.04
C ASN A 260 17.65 -9.56 9.33
N LEU A 261 18.58 -9.40 8.39
CA LEU A 261 19.22 -10.53 7.70
C LEU A 261 20.07 -11.35 8.64
N PRO A 262 20.09 -12.69 8.52
CA PRO A 262 20.86 -13.60 9.36
C PRO A 262 22.37 -13.54 9.11
#